data_7c1d2b3fb4d4865906f0fae2c96823be
#
_entry.id   7c1d2b3fb4d4865906f0fae2c96823be
#
_cell.length_a   1.000
_cell.length_b   1.000
_cell.length_c   1.000
_cell.angle_alpha   90.00
_cell.angle_beta   90.00
_cell.angle_gamma   90.00
#
_symmetry.space_group_name_H-M   'P 1'
#
loop_
_entity.id
_entity.type
_entity.pdbx_description
1 polymer ?
#
loop_
_entity_poly.entity_id
_entity_poly.type
_entity_poly.pdbx_seq_one_letter_code
_entity_poly.pdbx_strand_id
1 'polypeptide(L)'
;MKRTKYMSWAMAICVALSSLFLVSSCEETGDGMNIETPDGPAVINYIRLTNPASADSLLVSASLGTGIAIVGKNLGGTREIWFNDKKAVINPTWVTNKTILVSVPSFAPNDITNMMYLVDANSDTLKHPFVVSIPAPVLNNVRNEWPQDGENLVIQGNYFFEPLTVE
;
A
#
# COMPACT_ATOMS: atom_id res chain seq x y z
N MET A 1 66.05 -18.54 -38.28
CA MET A 1 64.98 -19.38 -37.73
C MET A 1 64.68 -19.20 -36.19
N LYS A 2 65.28 -18.26 -35.46
CA LYS A 2 64.99 -18.05 -34.05
C LYS A 2 63.94 -16.95 -33.79
N ARG A 3 63.71 -15.98 -34.70
CA ARG A 3 62.78 -14.84 -34.52
C ARG A 3 61.33 -15.24 -34.62
N THR A 4 60.94 -16.20 -35.38
CA THR A 4 59.56 -16.65 -35.57
C THR A 4 58.97 -17.36 -34.32
N LYS A 5 59.82 -18.03 -33.54
CA LYS A 5 59.39 -18.74 -32.33
C LYS A 5 58.95 -17.74 -31.18
N TYR A 6 59.68 -16.63 -31.05
CA TYR A 6 59.35 -15.61 -30.03
C TYR A 6 58.11 -14.83 -30.39
N MET A 7 57.85 -14.61 -31.68
CA MET A 7 56.67 -13.92 -32.16
C MET A 7 55.41 -14.76 -31.96
N SER A 8 55.51 -16.08 -32.16
CA SER A 8 54.42 -17.02 -31.88
C SER A 8 54.12 -17.12 -30.37
N TRP A 9 55.13 -17.05 -29.51
CA TRP A 9 54.98 -17.13 -28.06
C TRP A 9 54.39 -15.83 -27.49
N ALA A 10 54.79 -14.66 -27.99
CA ALA A 10 54.25 -13.39 -27.64
C ALA A 10 52.77 -13.27 -28.02
N MET A 11 52.37 -13.78 -29.18
CA MET A 11 50.98 -13.81 -29.62
C MET A 11 50.12 -14.74 -28.75
N ALA A 12 50.64 -15.89 -28.32
CA ALA A 12 49.94 -16.80 -27.43
C ALA A 12 49.70 -16.18 -26.02
N ILE A 13 50.66 -15.40 -25.51
CA ILE A 13 50.57 -14.72 -24.22
C ILE A 13 49.56 -13.57 -24.30
N CYS A 14 49.51 -12.80 -25.38
CA CYS A 14 48.50 -11.74 -25.58
C CYS A 14 47.07 -12.29 -25.67
N VAL A 15 46.86 -13.42 -26.33
CA VAL A 15 45.54 -14.09 -26.40
C VAL A 15 45.13 -14.65 -25.04
N ALA A 16 46.07 -15.19 -24.27
CA ALA A 16 45.79 -15.67 -22.92
C ALA A 16 45.47 -14.53 -21.91
N LEU A 17 46.13 -13.36 -22.03
CA LEU A 17 45.81 -12.21 -21.22
C LEU A 17 44.46 -11.54 -21.59
N SER A 18 44.10 -11.55 -22.89
CA SER A 18 42.82 -10.97 -23.32
C SER A 18 41.63 -11.82 -22.89
N SER A 19 41.79 -13.13 -22.69
CA SER A 19 40.71 -14.00 -22.19
C SER A 19 40.45 -13.86 -20.68
N LEU A 20 41.40 -13.29 -19.90
CA LEU A 20 41.18 -13.02 -18.46
C LEU A 20 40.34 -11.78 -18.19
N PHE A 21 40.21 -10.87 -19.17
CA PHE A 21 39.40 -9.66 -19.01
C PHE A 21 37.93 -9.84 -19.41
N LEU A 22 37.53 -10.99 -19.94
CA LEU A 22 36.16 -11.22 -20.39
C LEU A 22 35.24 -11.87 -19.32
N VAL A 23 35.74 -12.22 -18.15
CA VAL A 23 34.94 -12.83 -17.07
C VAL A 23 34.60 -11.86 -15.93
N SER A 24 34.89 -10.56 -16.10
CA SER A 24 34.58 -9.55 -15.08
C SER A 24 33.42 -8.62 -15.45
N SER A 25 32.47 -9.10 -16.26
CA SER A 25 31.30 -8.29 -16.62
C SER A 25 30.03 -9.12 -16.53
N CYS A 26 29.78 -9.64 -15.36
CA CYS A 26 28.44 -9.94 -14.86
C CYS A 26 28.53 -9.82 -13.33
N GLU A 27 28.70 -8.62 -12.83
CA GLU A 27 27.99 -8.27 -11.62
C GLU A 27 26.52 -8.22 -12.07
N GLU A 28 25.84 -9.35 -12.00
CA GLU A 28 24.41 -9.31 -11.75
C GLU A 28 24.26 -8.44 -10.49
N THR A 29 24.06 -7.15 -10.69
CA THR A 29 23.20 -6.42 -9.77
C THR A 29 21.89 -7.18 -9.86
N GLY A 30 21.79 -8.21 -9.03
CA GLY A 30 20.55 -8.90 -8.81
C GLY A 30 19.54 -7.83 -8.42
N ASP A 31 18.73 -7.41 -9.39
CA ASP A 31 17.37 -6.96 -9.15
C ASP A 31 16.53 -8.15 -8.65
N GLY A 32 17.15 -9.04 -7.89
CA GLY A 32 16.46 -9.86 -6.92
C GLY A 32 15.76 -8.84 -6.03
N MET A 33 14.45 -8.81 -6.10
CA MET A 33 13.60 -8.09 -5.15
C MET A 33 14.31 -8.13 -3.80
N ASN A 34 14.98 -7.02 -3.45
CA ASN A 34 15.59 -6.85 -2.15
C ASN A 34 14.40 -6.74 -1.21
N ILE A 35 13.90 -7.87 -0.75
CA ILE A 35 12.91 -7.93 0.32
C ILE A 35 13.69 -7.49 1.54
N GLU A 36 13.80 -6.17 1.69
CA GLU A 36 14.37 -5.57 2.89
C GLU A 36 13.56 -6.12 4.04
N THR A 37 14.16 -7.00 4.83
CA THR A 37 13.53 -7.49 6.07
C THR A 37 13.44 -6.32 7.04
N PRO A 38 12.29 -6.15 7.73
CA PRO A 38 12.18 -5.13 8.76
C PRO A 38 13.27 -5.33 9.81
N ASP A 39 14.02 -4.28 10.14
CA ASP A 39 15.12 -4.28 11.11
C ASP A 39 14.75 -3.53 12.42
N GLY A 40 13.48 -3.19 12.59
CA GLY A 40 12.97 -2.48 13.75
C GLY A 40 11.46 -2.27 13.69
N PRO A 41 10.91 -1.45 14.60
CA PRO A 41 9.49 -1.17 14.63
C PRO A 41 9.03 -0.43 13.38
N ALA A 42 7.80 -0.70 12.95
CA ALA A 42 7.17 0.02 11.84
C ALA A 42 7.01 1.50 12.17
N VAL A 43 7.29 2.37 11.20
CA VAL A 43 7.14 3.82 11.32
C VAL A 43 6.42 4.35 10.08
N ILE A 44 5.37 5.12 10.27
CA ILE A 44 4.70 5.86 9.20
C ILE A 44 5.28 7.26 9.13
N ASN A 45 5.79 7.64 7.96
CA ASN A 45 6.28 8.99 7.69
C ASN A 45 5.16 9.89 7.20
N TYR A 46 4.37 9.41 6.24
CA TYR A 46 3.20 10.12 5.70
C TYR A 46 2.29 9.15 4.92
N ILE A 47 1.10 9.64 4.62
CA ILE A 47 0.11 8.94 3.79
C ILE A 47 -0.21 9.84 2.61
N ARG A 48 -0.39 9.26 1.43
CA ARG A 48 -0.74 9.98 0.19
C ARG A 48 -1.75 9.20 -0.64
N LEU A 49 -2.32 9.83 -1.66
CA LEU A 49 -3.10 9.13 -2.66
C LEU A 49 -2.23 8.18 -3.49
N THR A 50 -2.81 7.08 -3.97
CA THR A 50 -2.11 6.15 -4.87
C THR A 50 -1.88 6.73 -6.25
N ASN A 51 -2.67 7.73 -6.68
CA ASN A 51 -2.51 8.37 -7.98
C ASN A 51 -1.17 9.11 -8.08
N PRO A 52 -0.30 8.81 -9.06
CA PRO A 52 0.96 9.49 -9.26
C PRO A 52 0.85 11.01 -9.44
N ALA A 53 -0.23 11.48 -10.06
CA ALA A 53 -0.50 12.92 -10.24
C ALA A 53 -0.74 13.66 -8.91
N SER A 54 -1.02 12.93 -7.84
CA SER A 54 -1.26 13.45 -6.49
C SER A 54 -0.19 12.96 -5.49
N ALA A 55 1.02 12.69 -5.98
CA ALA A 55 2.12 12.17 -5.17
C ALA A 55 2.51 13.08 -4.01
N ASP A 56 2.29 14.39 -4.14
CA ASP A 56 2.60 15.40 -3.12
C ASP A 56 1.47 15.59 -2.09
N SER A 57 0.36 14.83 -2.22
CA SER A 57 -0.73 14.90 -1.25
C SER A 57 -0.27 14.31 0.09
N LEU A 58 -0.39 15.10 1.16
CA LEU A 58 -0.22 14.62 2.54
C LEU A 58 -1.61 14.45 3.14
N LEU A 59 -2.01 13.20 3.37
CA LEU A 59 -3.34 12.88 3.86
C LEU A 59 -3.32 12.66 5.37
N VAL A 60 -4.25 13.31 6.04
CA VAL A 60 -4.64 13.03 7.43
C VAL A 60 -6.04 12.41 7.48
N SER A 61 -6.72 12.39 6.33
CA SER A 61 -8.06 11.80 6.17
C SER A 61 -8.27 11.31 4.75
N ALA A 62 -9.19 10.37 4.56
CA ALA A 62 -9.68 9.95 3.25
C ALA A 62 -11.12 9.43 3.34
N SER A 63 -11.84 9.50 2.22
CA SER A 63 -13.20 8.97 2.11
C SER A 63 -13.18 7.44 2.01
N LEU A 64 -14.32 6.84 2.30
CA LEU A 64 -14.57 5.40 2.12
C LEU A 64 -14.17 4.96 0.70
N GLY A 65 -13.51 3.81 0.58
CA GLY A 65 -13.07 3.24 -0.71
C GLY A 65 -11.84 3.91 -1.34
N THR A 66 -11.32 4.99 -0.76
CA THR A 66 -10.16 5.70 -1.33
C THR A 66 -8.90 4.86 -1.27
N GLY A 67 -8.19 4.72 -2.40
CA GLY A 67 -6.88 4.09 -2.45
C GLY A 67 -5.79 5.03 -1.92
N ILE A 68 -5.03 4.57 -0.94
CA ILE A 68 -3.95 5.32 -0.31
C ILE A 68 -2.65 4.54 -0.33
N ALA A 69 -1.55 5.27 -0.28
CA ALA A 69 -0.21 4.74 -0.08
C ALA A 69 0.31 5.20 1.29
N ILE A 70 0.58 4.26 2.16
CA ILE A 70 1.23 4.49 3.45
C ILE A 70 2.74 4.41 3.20
N VAL A 71 3.47 5.47 3.46
CA VAL A 71 4.91 5.56 3.24
C VAL A 71 5.64 5.66 4.56
N GLY A 72 6.68 4.84 4.73
CA GLY A 72 7.37 4.76 6.01
C GLY A 72 8.63 3.92 5.99
N LYS A 73 8.90 3.26 7.10
CA LYS A 73 10.01 2.32 7.29
C LYS A 73 9.51 1.08 8.03
N ASN A 74 10.13 -0.05 7.75
CA ASN A 74 9.86 -1.33 8.41
C ASN A 74 8.39 -1.79 8.29
N LEU A 75 7.70 -1.38 7.22
CA LEU A 75 6.28 -1.69 7.00
C LEU A 75 6.06 -3.12 6.49
N GLY A 76 7.11 -3.82 6.01
CA GLY A 76 7.02 -5.14 5.39
C GLY A 76 6.48 -6.24 6.31
N GLY A 77 6.55 -6.04 7.63
CA GLY A 77 5.99 -6.95 8.64
C GLY A 77 4.48 -6.87 8.82
N THR A 78 3.83 -5.85 8.25
CA THR A 78 2.39 -5.61 8.44
C THR A 78 1.56 -6.75 7.86
N ARG A 79 0.62 -7.26 8.65
CA ARG A 79 -0.31 -8.33 8.31
C ARG A 79 -1.75 -7.86 8.25
N GLU A 80 -2.10 -6.87 9.05
CA GLU A 80 -3.44 -6.31 9.09
C GLU A 80 -3.38 -4.80 9.16
N ILE A 81 -4.34 -4.16 8.51
CA ILE A 81 -4.58 -2.72 8.63
C ILE A 81 -6.05 -2.51 8.98
N TRP A 82 -6.29 -1.71 9.98
CA TRP A 82 -7.61 -1.37 10.44
C TRP A 82 -7.80 0.13 10.37
N PHE A 83 -8.95 0.56 9.93
CA PHE A 83 -9.41 1.95 9.99
C PHE A 83 -10.60 2.01 10.94
N ASN A 84 -10.41 2.63 12.09
CA ASN A 84 -11.35 2.52 13.21
C ASN A 84 -11.57 1.03 13.59
N ASP A 85 -12.79 0.52 13.46
CA ASP A 85 -13.18 -0.87 13.70
C ASP A 85 -13.28 -1.72 12.41
N LYS A 86 -12.93 -1.17 11.23
CA LYS A 86 -13.04 -1.88 9.95
C LYS A 86 -11.68 -2.31 9.43
N LYS A 87 -11.55 -3.62 9.17
CA LYS A 87 -10.34 -4.20 8.59
C LYS A 87 -10.28 -3.92 7.09
N ALA A 88 -9.15 -3.40 6.63
CA ALA A 88 -8.87 -3.23 5.20
C ALA A 88 -8.41 -4.54 4.56
N VAL A 89 -8.70 -4.70 3.27
CA VAL A 89 -8.19 -5.81 2.47
C VAL A 89 -6.77 -5.47 2.02
N ILE A 90 -5.81 -6.27 2.42
CA ILE A 90 -4.40 -6.12 2.05
C ILE A 90 -4.03 -7.13 0.98
N ASN A 91 -3.38 -6.65 -0.08
CA ASN A 91 -2.68 -7.54 -1.01
C ASN A 91 -1.21 -7.63 -0.56
N PRO A 92 -0.71 -8.83 -0.19
CA PRO A 92 0.66 -8.99 0.29
C PRO A 92 1.73 -8.51 -0.70
N THR A 93 1.46 -8.53 -2.01
CA THR A 93 2.41 -8.05 -3.03
C THR A 93 2.55 -6.53 -3.03
N TRP A 94 1.64 -5.81 -2.39
CA TRP A 94 1.63 -4.35 -2.26
C TRP A 94 2.14 -3.88 -0.90
N VAL A 95 2.67 -4.80 -0.10
CA VAL A 95 3.30 -4.52 1.19
C VAL A 95 4.81 -4.64 1.01
N THR A 96 5.49 -3.52 1.11
CA THR A 96 6.96 -3.45 1.07
C THR A 96 7.48 -2.82 2.36
N ASN A 97 8.79 -2.85 2.56
CA ASN A 97 9.39 -2.23 3.75
C ASN A 97 9.21 -0.71 3.82
N LYS A 98 8.99 -0.07 2.65
CA LYS A 98 8.89 1.41 2.52
C LYS A 98 7.47 1.90 2.22
N THR A 99 6.61 1.03 1.67
CA THR A 99 5.29 1.48 1.20
C THR A 99 4.28 0.34 1.29
N ILE A 100 3.06 0.67 1.70
CA ILE A 100 1.89 -0.20 1.61
C ILE A 100 0.84 0.51 0.77
N LEU A 101 0.30 -0.19 -0.25
CA LEU A 101 -0.87 0.28 -0.98
C LEU A 101 -2.11 -0.43 -0.44
N VAL A 102 -3.10 0.34 -0.02
CA VAL A 102 -4.33 -0.18 0.57
C VAL A 102 -5.49 0.76 0.27
N SER A 103 -6.70 0.23 0.21
CA SER A 103 -7.91 1.04 0.15
C SER A 103 -8.57 1.16 1.52
N VAL A 104 -9.02 2.36 1.86
CA VAL A 104 -9.89 2.58 3.01
C VAL A 104 -11.13 1.72 2.83
N PRO A 105 -11.62 0.99 3.85
CA PRO A 105 -12.82 0.20 3.75
C PRO A 105 -14.03 1.00 3.22
N SER A 106 -14.84 0.35 2.37
CA SER A 106 -16.01 1.00 1.77
C SER A 106 -17.23 1.03 2.70
N PHE A 107 -17.14 0.36 3.85
CA PHE A 107 -18.20 0.33 4.86
C PHE A 107 -17.93 1.35 5.95
N ALA A 108 -18.96 2.05 6.41
CA ALA A 108 -18.84 2.95 7.52
C ALA A 108 -18.41 2.21 8.80
N PRO A 109 -17.55 2.80 9.62
CA PRO A 109 -17.20 2.24 10.92
C PRO A 109 -18.39 2.32 11.87
N ASN A 110 -18.53 1.32 12.77
CA ASN A 110 -19.50 1.35 13.85
C ASN A 110 -18.95 2.15 15.05
N ASP A 111 -17.62 2.07 15.25
CA ASP A 111 -16.90 2.80 16.29
C ASP A 111 -15.88 3.74 15.65
N ILE A 112 -16.02 5.05 15.88
CA ILE A 112 -15.20 6.10 15.26
C ILE A 112 -14.10 6.49 16.25
N THR A 113 -12.92 5.90 16.09
CA THR A 113 -11.72 6.21 16.88
C THR A 113 -10.83 7.26 16.25
N ASN A 114 -11.02 7.55 14.94
CA ASN A 114 -10.14 8.40 14.12
C ASN A 114 -8.69 7.92 14.13
N MET A 115 -8.50 6.60 14.19
CA MET A 115 -7.21 5.95 14.21
C MET A 115 -7.11 4.89 13.13
N MET A 116 -5.93 4.77 12.56
CA MET A 116 -5.50 3.64 11.74
C MET A 116 -4.55 2.78 12.58
N TYR A 117 -4.68 1.47 12.46
CA TYR A 117 -3.87 0.49 13.16
C TYR A 117 -3.17 -0.41 12.15
N LEU A 118 -1.85 -0.53 12.24
CA LEU A 118 -1.06 -1.52 11.52
C LEU A 118 -0.66 -2.61 12.52
N VAL A 119 -1.04 -3.84 12.23
CA VAL A 119 -0.73 -5.00 13.07
C VAL A 119 0.28 -5.87 12.33
N ASP A 120 1.36 -6.23 12.98
CA ASP A 120 2.39 -7.10 12.44
C ASP A 120 2.13 -8.59 12.72
N ALA A 121 3.07 -9.45 12.31
CA ALA A 121 2.99 -10.88 12.53
C ALA A 121 3.10 -11.29 14.01
N ASN A 122 3.65 -10.43 14.88
CA ASN A 122 3.80 -10.65 16.32
C ASN A 122 2.61 -10.11 17.12
N SER A 123 1.61 -9.53 16.42
CA SER A 123 0.47 -8.82 17.01
C SER A 123 0.86 -7.47 17.65
N ASP A 124 2.05 -6.96 17.36
CA ASP A 124 2.41 -5.59 17.72
C ASP A 124 1.60 -4.61 16.86
N THR A 125 1.09 -3.56 17.50
CA THR A 125 0.17 -2.62 16.86
C THR A 125 0.74 -1.22 16.85
N LEU A 126 0.99 -0.70 15.64
CA LEU A 126 1.28 0.71 15.43
C LEU A 126 -0.03 1.48 15.26
N LYS A 127 -0.24 2.52 16.06
CA LYS A 127 -1.39 3.43 15.99
C LYS A 127 -0.98 4.72 15.28
N HIS A 128 -1.80 5.16 14.33
CA HIS A 128 -1.58 6.40 13.60
C HIS A 128 -2.89 7.19 13.49
N PRO A 129 -2.93 8.49 13.83
CA PRO A 129 -4.12 9.32 13.65
C PRO A 129 -4.50 9.40 12.16
N PHE A 130 -5.73 8.99 11.84
CA PHE A 130 -6.25 9.05 10.48
C PHE A 130 -7.77 9.06 10.50
N VAL A 131 -8.37 10.05 9.85
CA VAL A 131 -9.82 10.23 9.83
C VAL A 131 -10.43 9.57 8.61
N VAL A 132 -11.38 8.68 8.81
CA VAL A 132 -12.22 8.17 7.72
C VAL A 132 -13.39 9.13 7.52
N SER A 133 -13.40 9.82 6.37
CA SER A 133 -14.47 10.75 6.03
C SER A 133 -15.69 9.97 5.52
N ILE A 134 -16.78 10.07 6.25
CA ILE A 134 -18.06 9.43 5.94
C ILE A 134 -18.92 10.47 5.24
N PRO A 135 -19.39 10.23 4.00
CA PRO A 135 -20.30 11.15 3.33
C PRO A 135 -21.63 11.28 4.08
N ALA A 136 -22.19 12.48 4.10
CA ALA A 136 -23.54 12.68 4.62
C ALA A 136 -24.57 11.90 3.79
N PRO A 137 -25.66 11.40 4.41
CA PRO A 137 -26.76 10.78 3.68
C PRO A 137 -27.34 11.72 2.64
N VAL A 138 -27.61 11.20 1.45
CA VAL A 138 -28.26 11.93 0.37
C VAL A 138 -29.60 11.28 0.07
N LEU A 139 -30.67 12.04 0.27
CA LEU A 139 -32.02 11.62 -0.08
C LEU A 139 -32.31 11.99 -1.54
N ASN A 140 -32.57 10.99 -2.37
CA ASN A 140 -32.89 11.19 -3.80
C ASN A 140 -34.37 11.15 -4.07
N ASN A 141 -35.11 10.26 -3.42
CA ASN A 141 -36.54 10.07 -3.64
C ASN A 141 -37.21 9.41 -2.44
N VAL A 142 -38.48 9.72 -2.25
CA VAL A 142 -39.36 9.07 -1.29
C VAL A 142 -40.52 8.44 -2.07
N ARG A 143 -40.68 7.12 -1.95
CA ARG A 143 -41.83 6.42 -2.50
C ARG A 143 -42.91 6.31 -1.42
N ASN A 144 -44.15 6.42 -1.84
CA ASN A 144 -45.28 6.40 -0.93
C ASN A 144 -45.19 7.50 0.15
N GLU A 145 -45.21 8.77 -0.31
CA GLU A 145 -45.08 9.94 0.55
C GLU A 145 -46.20 10.06 1.60
N TRP A 146 -47.31 9.36 1.35
CA TRP A 146 -48.51 9.33 2.23
C TRP A 146 -48.85 7.88 2.59
N PRO A 147 -47.99 7.15 3.33
CA PRO A 147 -48.28 5.78 3.69
C PRO A 147 -49.49 5.73 4.62
N GLN A 148 -50.36 4.74 4.38
CA GLN A 148 -51.44 4.45 5.30
C GLN A 148 -50.91 3.64 6.50
N ASP A 149 -51.74 3.57 7.55
CA ASP A 149 -51.37 2.85 8.74
C ASP A 149 -50.98 1.37 8.41
N GLY A 150 -49.76 0.99 8.79
CA GLY A 150 -49.19 -0.32 8.47
C GLY A 150 -48.46 -0.44 7.12
N GLU A 151 -48.43 0.61 6.29
CA GLU A 151 -47.63 0.64 5.08
C GLU A 151 -46.19 1.14 5.32
N ASN A 152 -45.27 0.72 4.46
CA ASN A 152 -43.88 1.16 4.57
C ASN A 152 -43.62 2.43 3.75
N LEU A 153 -42.99 3.41 4.39
CA LEU A 153 -42.34 4.50 3.70
C LEU A 153 -41.00 4.01 3.12
N VAL A 154 -40.82 4.16 1.81
CA VAL A 154 -39.56 3.75 1.14
C VAL A 154 -38.76 4.97 0.77
N ILE A 155 -37.62 5.14 1.43
CA ILE A 155 -36.65 6.18 1.19
C ILE A 155 -35.56 5.65 0.26
N GLN A 156 -35.28 6.36 -0.83
CA GLN A 156 -34.22 6.04 -1.78
C GLN A 156 -33.15 7.12 -1.76
N GLY A 157 -31.91 6.69 -1.62
CA GLY A 157 -30.76 7.61 -1.57
C GLY A 157 -29.45 6.87 -1.46
N ASN A 158 -28.39 7.60 -1.13
CA ASN A 158 -27.05 7.08 -0.96
C ASN A 158 -26.51 7.41 0.43
N TYR A 159 -25.51 6.64 0.86
CA TYR A 159 -24.78 6.85 2.12
C TYR A 159 -25.65 6.73 3.38
N PHE A 160 -26.64 5.86 3.36
CA PHE A 160 -27.37 5.49 4.57
C PHE A 160 -26.57 4.45 5.34
N PHE A 161 -25.92 4.85 6.41
CA PHE A 161 -25.16 3.97 7.30
C PHE A 161 -25.88 3.85 8.64
N GLU A 162 -25.82 2.69 9.25
CA GLU A 162 -26.39 2.49 10.59
C GLU A 162 -25.50 3.14 11.68
N PRO A 163 -26.08 3.64 12.76
CA PRO A 163 -27.52 3.72 13.03
C PRO A 163 -28.21 4.88 12.30
N LEU A 164 -29.37 4.60 11.69
CA LEU A 164 -30.21 5.62 11.10
C LEU A 164 -31.30 6.01 12.10
N THR A 165 -31.35 7.29 12.45
CA THR A 165 -32.47 7.87 13.20
C THR A 165 -33.24 8.78 12.25
N VAL A 166 -34.55 8.55 12.14
CA VAL A 166 -35.46 9.42 11.40
C VAL A 166 -36.25 10.19 12.45
N GLU A 167 -36.08 11.51 12.49
CA GLU A 167 -36.84 12.43 13.37
C GLU A 167 -37.94 13.13 12.58
#